data_bcbc8bfbc7e0b18b17a98e7a462a7037
#
_entry.id   bcbc8bfbc7e0b18b17a98e7a462a7037
#
_cell.length_a   1.000
_cell.length_b   1.000
_cell.length_c   1.000
_cell.angle_alpha   90.00
_cell.angle_beta   90.00
_cell.angle_gamma   90.00
#
_symmetry.space_group_name_H-M   'P 1'
#
loop_
_entity.id
_entity.type
_entity.pdbx_description
1 polymer ?
#
loop_
_entity_poly.entity_id
_entity_poly.type
_entity_poly.pdbx_seq_one_letter_code
_entity_poly.pdbx_strand_id
1 'polypeptide(L)'
;LSSAGCGVHSAYIVDRGGSVVTPANMLVSVDWTRILDDVSTAHVVVIPDGDCCAQLGNVRTWRHKLVLARDGVTVWEGPIIQAEWSFGKVELWASDILVWLDRRVPHQSIVFDGSDLTDIANWLIEDAFAPDDPGHTVDILNPSGVEGGRQYTEDIGQTGDHLRDLADTGLDYTAIGSTIVLMPEDWDASVGMLTDVDFPEGLVVAEDGSALATRYIVHGDDDSGVKGVSGGTDSYYGLLERSVEETSVTTNASAASAARSKRAAAYPVPVFLSSDEVTLSPEAAVDVAKLVPGWCVDVATAATCRPLRQRLKIGGVKVSEDGDGESVQVTLAPLSSDLGD
;
A
#
# COMPACT_ATOMS: atom_id res chain seq x y z
N LEU A 1 -22.25 -7.37 -8.70
CA LEU A 1 -21.41 -6.85 -7.62
C LEU A 1 -21.80 -7.61 -6.36
N SER A 2 -20.93 -8.46 -5.85
CA SER A 2 -21.11 -9.05 -4.53
C SER A 2 -20.74 -8.01 -3.47
N SER A 3 -21.52 -7.96 -2.38
CA SER A 3 -21.23 -7.09 -1.25
C SER A 3 -19.99 -7.58 -0.47
N ALA A 4 -19.42 -6.72 0.37
CA ALA A 4 -18.18 -6.97 1.09
C ALA A 4 -18.22 -8.16 2.08
N GLY A 5 -19.40 -8.69 2.44
CA GLY A 5 -19.52 -9.80 3.39
C GLY A 5 -20.11 -11.07 2.80
N CYS A 6 -20.24 -11.18 1.48
CA CYS A 6 -20.93 -12.29 0.80
C CYS A 6 -20.07 -12.96 -0.28
N GLY A 7 -18.77 -12.70 -0.33
CA GLY A 7 -17.86 -13.35 -1.27
C GLY A 7 -17.62 -14.80 -0.88
N VAL A 8 -17.46 -15.64 -1.89
CA VAL A 8 -17.08 -17.05 -1.72
C VAL A 8 -15.71 -17.24 -2.34
N HIS A 9 -14.76 -17.68 -1.52
CA HIS A 9 -13.41 -17.92 -1.97
C HIS A 9 -13.22 -19.36 -2.44
N SER A 10 -12.34 -19.48 -3.42
CA SER A 10 -11.76 -20.76 -3.84
C SER A 10 -10.25 -20.58 -4.01
N ALA A 11 -9.51 -21.64 -3.73
CA ALA A 11 -8.06 -21.65 -3.85
C ALA A 11 -7.61 -22.76 -4.77
N TYR A 12 -6.52 -22.52 -5.49
CA TYR A 12 -5.84 -23.54 -6.27
C TYR A 12 -4.33 -23.28 -6.31
N ILE A 13 -3.60 -24.34 -6.53
CA ILE A 13 -2.14 -24.31 -6.55
C ILE A 13 -1.68 -24.52 -7.99
N VAL A 14 -0.80 -23.65 -8.45
CA VAL A 14 -0.20 -23.72 -9.78
C VAL A 14 1.29 -23.92 -9.68
N ASP A 15 1.86 -24.59 -10.69
CA ASP A 15 3.30 -24.66 -10.84
C ASP A 15 3.86 -23.35 -11.42
N ARG A 16 5.16 -23.27 -11.52
CA ARG A 16 5.85 -22.09 -12.08
C ARG A 16 5.48 -21.79 -13.55
N GLY A 17 5.02 -22.77 -14.28
CA GLY A 17 4.55 -22.64 -15.67
C GLY A 17 3.07 -22.26 -15.77
N GLY A 18 2.38 -22.05 -14.66
CA GLY A 18 0.96 -21.70 -14.61
C GLY A 18 0.01 -22.90 -14.73
N SER A 19 0.53 -24.13 -14.76
CA SER A 19 -0.34 -25.32 -14.82
C SER A 19 -0.90 -25.62 -13.44
N VAL A 20 -2.20 -25.90 -13.36
CA VAL A 20 -2.85 -26.25 -12.09
C VAL A 20 -2.33 -27.61 -11.60
N VAL A 21 -1.75 -27.59 -10.40
CA VAL A 21 -1.26 -28.79 -9.71
C VAL A 21 -2.39 -29.47 -8.97
N THR A 22 -3.17 -28.68 -8.22
CA THR A 22 -4.34 -29.16 -7.48
C THR A 22 -5.29 -28.02 -7.12
N PRO A 23 -6.60 -28.21 -7.15
CA PRO A 23 -7.51 -27.33 -6.44
C PRO A 23 -7.32 -27.55 -4.92
N ALA A 24 -7.38 -26.51 -4.12
CA ALA A 24 -7.48 -26.59 -2.68
C ALA A 24 -8.97 -26.76 -2.30
N ASN A 25 -9.49 -27.95 -2.59
CA ASN A 25 -10.87 -28.29 -2.25
C ASN A 25 -11.02 -28.37 -0.73
N MET A 26 -12.23 -28.06 -0.24
CA MET A 26 -12.55 -28.01 1.18
C MET A 26 -11.72 -26.97 1.94
N LEU A 27 -11.68 -25.76 1.39
CA LEU A 27 -11.17 -24.58 2.05
C LEU A 27 -11.96 -24.36 3.36
N VAL A 28 -11.25 -24.19 4.47
CA VAL A 28 -11.85 -23.97 5.80
C VAL A 28 -11.77 -22.51 6.18
N SER A 29 -10.64 -21.90 5.90
CA SER A 29 -10.45 -20.47 6.03
C SER A 29 -9.47 -19.95 5.00
N VAL A 30 -9.65 -18.71 4.66
CA VAL A 30 -8.73 -17.92 3.82
C VAL A 30 -8.56 -16.55 4.43
N ASP A 31 -7.33 -16.10 4.49
CA ASP A 31 -6.95 -14.74 4.83
C ASP A 31 -6.01 -14.24 3.74
N TRP A 32 -6.25 -13.05 3.24
CA TRP A 32 -5.30 -12.40 2.32
C TRP A 32 -5.28 -10.89 2.53
N THR A 33 -4.13 -10.31 2.25
CA THR A 33 -3.91 -8.87 2.34
C THR A 33 -3.45 -8.31 1.00
N ARG A 34 -3.66 -7.03 0.81
CA ARG A 34 -2.93 -6.17 -0.12
C ARG A 34 -2.42 -4.97 0.64
N ILE A 35 -1.16 -4.65 0.49
CA ILE A 35 -0.50 -3.60 1.25
C ILE A 35 0.19 -2.66 0.26
N LEU A 36 0.16 -1.37 0.56
CA LEU A 36 0.92 -0.35 -0.17
C LEU A 36 2.38 -0.40 0.30
N ASP A 37 3.31 -0.30 -0.65
CA ASP A 37 4.75 -0.18 -0.43
C ASP A 37 5.42 -1.35 0.32
N ASP A 38 4.72 -2.49 0.41
CA ASP A 38 5.27 -3.69 1.04
C ASP A 38 4.68 -4.97 0.46
N VAL A 39 5.24 -6.10 0.88
CA VAL A 39 4.83 -7.44 0.48
C VAL A 39 3.49 -7.82 1.10
N SER A 40 2.54 -8.22 0.27
CA SER A 40 1.24 -8.73 0.71
C SER A 40 1.29 -10.23 0.98
N THR A 41 0.41 -10.71 1.85
CA THR A 41 0.43 -12.09 2.30
C THR A 41 -0.93 -12.77 2.15
N ALA A 42 -0.91 -14.10 2.07
CA ALA A 42 -2.11 -14.91 2.16
C ALA A 42 -1.85 -16.17 3.00
N HIS A 43 -2.89 -16.61 3.69
CA HIS A 43 -2.91 -17.85 4.46
C HIS A 43 -4.18 -18.61 4.16
N VAL A 44 -4.07 -19.90 3.89
CA VAL A 44 -5.21 -20.78 3.69
C VAL A 44 -5.12 -22.04 4.54
N VAL A 45 -6.25 -22.46 5.05
CA VAL A 45 -6.42 -23.72 5.78
C VAL A 45 -7.33 -24.62 4.98
N VAL A 46 -6.86 -25.84 4.71
CA VAL A 46 -7.57 -26.85 3.91
C VAL A 46 -7.71 -28.12 4.72
N ILE A 47 -8.89 -28.72 4.70
CA ILE A 47 -9.09 -30.12 5.16
C ILE A 47 -9.08 -31.00 3.91
N PRO A 48 -7.97 -31.71 3.63
CA PRO A 48 -7.87 -32.49 2.41
C PRO A 48 -8.71 -33.78 2.49
N ASP A 49 -9.44 -34.07 1.44
CA ASP A 49 -9.98 -35.41 1.22
C ASP A 49 -8.96 -36.32 0.50
N GLY A 50 -9.28 -37.59 0.31
CA GLY A 50 -8.31 -38.63 -0.11
C GLY A 50 -7.40 -38.28 -1.28
N ASP A 51 -7.95 -37.90 -2.44
CA ASP A 51 -7.14 -37.59 -3.64
C ASP A 51 -6.45 -36.23 -3.52
N CYS A 52 -7.12 -35.25 -2.92
CA CYS A 52 -6.56 -33.92 -2.68
C CYS A 52 -5.36 -34.01 -1.71
N CYS A 53 -5.41 -34.88 -0.70
CA CYS A 53 -4.30 -35.10 0.23
C CYS A 53 -3.02 -35.54 -0.49
N ALA A 54 -3.14 -36.48 -1.43
CA ALA A 54 -1.98 -36.96 -2.20
C ALA A 54 -1.36 -35.86 -3.08
N GLN A 55 -2.18 -34.98 -3.66
CA GLN A 55 -1.73 -33.87 -4.49
C GLN A 55 -1.09 -32.75 -3.63
N LEU A 56 -1.73 -32.37 -2.50
CA LEU A 56 -1.18 -31.37 -1.58
C LEU A 56 0.15 -31.81 -0.96
N GLY A 57 0.40 -33.12 -0.80
CA GLY A 57 1.67 -33.67 -0.38
C GLY A 57 2.82 -33.38 -1.35
N ASN A 58 2.54 -33.01 -2.60
CA ASN A 58 3.52 -32.63 -3.62
C ASN A 58 3.81 -31.14 -3.68
N VAL A 59 3.13 -30.31 -2.92
CA VAL A 59 3.39 -28.88 -2.86
C VAL A 59 4.80 -28.60 -2.34
N ARG A 60 5.47 -27.66 -2.96
CA ARG A 60 6.83 -27.21 -2.57
C ARG A 60 6.87 -25.70 -2.53
N THR A 61 7.43 -25.19 -1.45
CA THR A 61 7.65 -23.75 -1.26
C THR A 61 8.56 -23.21 -2.37
N TRP A 62 8.33 -21.95 -2.75
CA TRP A 62 9.04 -21.22 -3.81
C TRP A 62 8.90 -21.81 -5.24
N ARG A 63 8.41 -23.03 -5.37
CA ARG A 63 8.15 -23.68 -6.64
C ARG A 63 6.71 -23.49 -7.11
N HIS A 64 5.75 -23.57 -6.17
CA HIS A 64 4.34 -23.46 -6.45
C HIS A 64 3.78 -22.15 -5.96
N LYS A 65 2.78 -21.63 -6.68
CA LYS A 65 2.03 -20.44 -6.31
C LYS A 65 0.66 -20.84 -5.76
N LEU A 66 0.19 -20.10 -4.78
CA LEU A 66 -1.20 -20.08 -4.34
C LEU A 66 -1.94 -19.03 -5.17
N VAL A 67 -3.12 -19.37 -5.66
CA VAL A 67 -4.02 -18.45 -6.35
C VAL A 67 -5.37 -18.48 -5.65
N LEU A 68 -5.86 -17.32 -5.28
CA LEU A 68 -7.17 -17.14 -4.64
C LEU A 68 -8.13 -16.46 -5.61
N ALA A 69 -9.31 -17.03 -5.74
CA ALA A 69 -10.41 -16.43 -6.48
C ALA A 69 -11.58 -16.16 -5.54
N ARG A 70 -12.21 -15.00 -5.68
CA ARG A 70 -13.43 -14.60 -5.00
C ARG A 70 -14.56 -14.53 -6.03
N ASP A 71 -15.62 -15.28 -5.84
CA ASP A 71 -16.74 -15.39 -6.79
C ASP A 71 -16.27 -15.72 -8.23
N GLY A 72 -15.23 -16.53 -8.34
CA GLY A 72 -14.65 -16.95 -9.62
C GLY A 72 -13.70 -15.93 -10.28
N VAL A 73 -13.45 -14.78 -9.67
CA VAL A 73 -12.49 -13.77 -10.12
C VAL A 73 -11.22 -13.89 -9.29
N THR A 74 -10.05 -14.02 -9.94
CA THR A 74 -8.76 -14.02 -9.22
C THR A 74 -8.56 -12.69 -8.50
N VAL A 75 -8.35 -12.77 -7.19
CA VAL A 75 -8.13 -11.60 -6.34
C VAL A 75 -6.72 -11.55 -5.78
N TRP A 76 -6.04 -12.69 -5.68
CA TRP A 76 -4.70 -12.74 -5.09
C TRP A 76 -3.91 -13.92 -5.67
N GLU A 77 -2.60 -13.75 -5.87
CA GLU A 77 -1.68 -14.85 -6.18
C GLU A 77 -0.27 -14.55 -5.70
N GLY A 78 0.47 -15.61 -5.36
CA GLY A 78 1.88 -15.48 -5.03
C GLY A 78 2.53 -16.81 -4.66
N PRO A 79 3.88 -16.86 -4.57
CA PRO A 79 4.62 -18.06 -4.20
C PRO A 79 4.26 -18.53 -2.78
N ILE A 80 4.09 -19.83 -2.62
CA ILE A 80 3.97 -20.46 -1.30
C ILE A 80 5.33 -20.42 -0.64
N ILE A 81 5.43 -19.72 0.50
CA ILE A 81 6.67 -19.55 1.25
C ILE A 81 6.81 -20.54 2.43
N GLN A 82 5.68 -21.00 2.94
CA GLN A 82 5.63 -22.00 4.02
C GLN A 82 4.43 -22.92 3.79
N ALA A 83 4.59 -24.19 4.16
CA ALA A 83 3.51 -25.17 4.12
C ALA A 83 3.65 -26.11 5.32
N GLU A 84 2.54 -26.42 5.98
CA GLU A 84 2.47 -27.32 7.11
C GLU A 84 1.41 -28.40 6.88
N TRP A 85 1.80 -29.65 7.08
CA TRP A 85 0.92 -30.80 6.98
C TRP A 85 0.74 -31.41 8.37
N SER A 86 -0.48 -31.36 8.88
CA SER A 86 -0.85 -31.98 10.13
C SER A 86 -1.95 -33.01 9.91
N PHE A 87 -2.32 -33.76 10.96
CA PHE A 87 -3.39 -34.74 10.83
C PHE A 87 -4.73 -34.05 10.53
N GLY A 88 -5.26 -34.30 9.35
CA GLY A 88 -6.55 -33.76 8.89
C GLY A 88 -6.53 -32.28 8.46
N LYS A 89 -5.35 -31.64 8.39
CA LYS A 89 -5.24 -30.23 8.03
C LYS A 89 -3.97 -29.94 7.26
N VAL A 90 -4.05 -29.08 6.26
CA VAL A 90 -2.91 -28.48 5.55
C VAL A 90 -3.04 -26.96 5.65
N GLU A 91 -1.94 -26.30 6.01
CA GLU A 91 -1.84 -24.85 6.06
C GLU A 91 -0.79 -24.37 5.08
N LEU A 92 -1.13 -23.32 4.31
CA LEU A 92 -0.26 -22.75 3.32
C LEU A 92 -0.16 -21.23 3.55
N TRP A 93 1.07 -20.74 3.65
CA TRP A 93 1.35 -19.31 3.68
C TRP A 93 2.04 -18.92 2.37
N ALA A 94 1.56 -17.86 1.79
CA ALA A 94 2.08 -17.32 0.55
C ALA A 94 2.30 -15.81 0.66
N SER A 95 3.19 -15.28 -0.14
CA SER A 95 3.42 -13.86 -0.29
C SER A 95 3.27 -13.48 -1.77
N ASP A 96 2.96 -12.22 -2.08
CA ASP A 96 2.80 -11.77 -3.45
C ASP A 96 4.14 -11.76 -4.23
N ILE A 97 4.11 -11.26 -5.45
CA ILE A 97 5.28 -11.26 -6.33
C ILE A 97 6.44 -10.41 -5.78
N LEU A 98 6.15 -9.39 -4.95
CA LEU A 98 7.16 -8.50 -4.38
C LEU A 98 8.16 -9.26 -3.48
N VAL A 99 7.74 -10.37 -2.86
CA VAL A 99 8.63 -11.19 -2.02
C VAL A 99 9.87 -11.71 -2.75
N TRP A 100 9.80 -11.83 -4.07
CA TRP A 100 10.98 -12.19 -4.86
C TRP A 100 12.04 -11.10 -4.83
N LEU A 101 11.66 -9.82 -4.75
CA LEU A 101 12.60 -8.71 -4.67
C LEU A 101 13.39 -8.71 -3.35
N ASP A 102 12.81 -9.25 -2.28
CA ASP A 102 13.52 -9.49 -1.01
C ASP A 102 14.54 -10.64 -1.10
N ARG A 103 14.56 -11.37 -2.20
CA ARG A 103 15.50 -12.48 -2.49
C ARG A 103 16.38 -12.19 -3.69
N ARG A 104 16.38 -10.96 -4.17
CA ARG A 104 17.15 -10.48 -5.31
C ARG A 104 18.04 -9.32 -4.89
N VAL A 105 19.14 -9.17 -5.59
CA VAL A 105 20.09 -8.07 -5.46
C VAL A 105 20.24 -7.40 -6.81
N PRO A 106 20.69 -6.15 -6.90
CA PRO A 106 21.06 -5.55 -8.18
C PRO A 106 22.16 -6.38 -8.88
N HIS A 107 21.95 -6.72 -10.14
CA HIS A 107 22.91 -7.50 -10.93
C HIS A 107 23.90 -6.64 -11.71
N GLN A 108 23.70 -5.33 -11.69
CA GLN A 108 24.56 -4.34 -12.33
C GLN A 108 24.75 -3.13 -11.43
N SER A 109 25.96 -2.57 -11.45
CA SER A 109 26.21 -1.27 -10.83
C SER A 109 25.71 -0.15 -11.73
N ILE A 110 24.93 0.77 -11.18
CA ILE A 110 24.36 1.91 -11.91
C ILE A 110 24.30 3.16 -11.04
N VAL A 111 24.40 4.31 -11.70
CA VAL A 111 24.20 5.63 -11.08
C VAL A 111 23.11 6.34 -11.86
N PHE A 112 22.08 6.77 -11.15
CA PHE A 112 21.04 7.66 -11.65
C PHE A 112 21.35 9.08 -11.21
N ASP A 113 21.20 10.04 -12.11
CA ASP A 113 21.41 11.45 -11.83
C ASP A 113 20.18 12.23 -12.35
N GLY A 114 19.29 12.59 -11.44
CA GLY A 114 18.05 13.31 -11.78
C GLY A 114 17.05 12.48 -12.59
N SER A 115 16.94 11.18 -12.32
CA SER A 115 15.90 10.32 -12.93
C SER A 115 14.65 10.32 -12.08
N ASP A 116 13.48 10.15 -12.72
CA ASP A 116 12.22 9.94 -12.01
C ASP A 116 12.27 8.64 -11.18
N LEU A 117 11.70 8.67 -9.97
CA LEU A 117 11.73 7.49 -9.08
C LEU A 117 11.04 6.27 -9.70
N THR A 118 10.03 6.49 -10.54
CA THR A 118 9.33 5.41 -11.25
C THR A 118 10.27 4.71 -12.25
N ASP A 119 11.11 5.47 -12.97
CA ASP A 119 12.09 4.90 -13.91
C ASP A 119 13.16 4.11 -13.15
N ILE A 120 13.59 4.62 -12.00
CA ILE A 120 14.55 3.93 -11.11
C ILE A 120 13.96 2.62 -10.60
N ALA A 121 12.71 2.65 -10.09
CA ALA A 121 12.01 1.48 -9.58
C ALA A 121 11.80 0.42 -10.67
N ASN A 122 11.34 0.85 -11.84
CA ASN A 122 11.17 -0.05 -12.98
C ASN A 122 12.49 -0.72 -13.37
N TRP A 123 13.58 0.03 -13.43
CA TRP A 123 14.89 -0.53 -13.71
C TRP A 123 15.32 -1.57 -12.67
N LEU A 124 15.14 -1.28 -11.37
CA LEU A 124 15.46 -2.20 -10.29
C LEU A 124 14.69 -3.52 -10.38
N ILE A 125 13.40 -3.45 -10.71
CA ILE A 125 12.53 -4.62 -10.87
C ILE A 125 12.99 -5.45 -12.07
N GLU A 126 13.20 -4.82 -13.21
CA GLU A 126 13.62 -5.50 -14.44
C GLU A 126 15.01 -6.13 -14.29
N ASP A 127 15.98 -5.43 -13.69
CA ASP A 127 17.32 -5.98 -13.41
C ASP A 127 17.24 -7.17 -12.45
N ALA A 128 16.42 -7.08 -11.40
CA ALA A 128 16.25 -8.15 -10.43
C ALA A 128 15.65 -9.42 -11.05
N PHE A 129 14.75 -9.30 -12.02
CA PHE A 129 14.10 -10.44 -12.64
C PHE A 129 14.79 -10.93 -13.93
N ALA A 130 15.72 -10.16 -14.50
CA ALA A 130 16.41 -10.52 -15.73
C ALA A 130 17.06 -11.92 -15.74
N PRO A 131 17.72 -12.41 -14.66
CA PRO A 131 18.32 -13.75 -14.64
C PRO A 131 17.30 -14.88 -14.61
N ASP A 132 16.15 -14.67 -13.95
CA ASP A 132 15.15 -15.70 -13.72
C ASP A 132 13.81 -15.06 -13.36
N ASP A 133 12.97 -14.85 -14.38
CA ASP A 133 11.69 -14.20 -14.26
C ASP A 133 10.60 -15.16 -13.74
N PRO A 134 9.91 -14.84 -12.62
CA PRO A 134 8.77 -15.59 -12.14
C PRO A 134 7.47 -15.34 -12.93
N GLY A 135 7.53 -14.56 -13.99
CA GLY A 135 6.39 -14.16 -14.83
C GLY A 135 5.78 -12.83 -14.41
N HIS A 136 6.64 -11.88 -14.02
CA HIS A 136 6.20 -10.53 -13.63
C HIS A 136 5.80 -9.67 -14.83
N THR A 137 5.04 -8.64 -14.53
CA THR A 137 4.82 -7.47 -15.41
C THR A 137 4.89 -6.21 -14.56
N VAL A 138 5.28 -5.09 -15.15
CA VAL A 138 5.26 -3.78 -14.52
C VAL A 138 4.23 -2.91 -15.21
N ASP A 139 3.36 -2.28 -14.44
CA ASP A 139 2.39 -1.28 -14.92
C ASP A 139 2.70 0.07 -14.25
N ILE A 140 3.04 1.06 -15.07
CA ILE A 140 3.33 2.42 -14.61
C ILE A 140 2.11 3.28 -14.90
N LEU A 141 1.36 3.63 -13.85
CA LEU A 141 0.15 4.45 -14.01
C LEU A 141 0.48 5.88 -14.40
N ASN A 142 1.43 6.48 -13.68
CA ASN A 142 2.00 7.79 -13.98
C ASN A 142 3.43 7.85 -13.42
N PRO A 143 4.31 8.70 -13.97
CA PRO A 143 5.58 9.03 -13.34
C PRO A 143 5.37 9.62 -11.94
N SER A 144 6.32 9.40 -11.04
CA SER A 144 6.25 9.92 -9.67
C SER A 144 6.34 11.45 -9.63
N GLY A 145 6.93 12.08 -10.65
CA GLY A 145 7.21 13.51 -10.68
C GLY A 145 8.31 13.94 -9.70
N VAL A 146 8.94 12.99 -9.02
CA VAL A 146 10.05 13.22 -8.09
C VAL A 146 11.32 12.72 -8.75
N GLU A 147 12.28 13.64 -8.94
CA GLU A 147 13.62 13.31 -9.45
C GLU A 147 14.55 12.95 -8.30
N GLY A 148 15.31 11.87 -8.44
CA GLY A 148 16.28 11.41 -7.45
C GLY A 148 17.63 11.05 -8.05
N GLY A 149 18.71 11.33 -7.29
CA GLY A 149 20.02 10.73 -7.52
C GLY A 149 20.13 9.45 -6.69
N ARG A 150 20.44 8.33 -7.31
CA ARG A 150 20.61 7.04 -6.63
C ARG A 150 21.78 6.28 -7.22
N GLN A 151 22.47 5.55 -6.37
CA GLN A 151 23.55 4.67 -6.80
C GLN A 151 23.31 3.27 -6.24
N TYR A 152 23.29 2.31 -7.12
CA TYR A 152 23.21 0.88 -6.75
C TYR A 152 24.48 0.19 -7.18
N THR A 153 24.93 -0.73 -6.37
CA THR A 153 26.16 -1.51 -6.61
C THR A 153 25.75 -2.98 -6.77
N GLU A 154 26.33 -3.62 -7.78
CA GLU A 154 26.14 -5.05 -8.03
C GLU A 154 26.34 -5.88 -6.76
N ASP A 155 25.45 -6.83 -6.50
CA ASP A 155 25.41 -7.74 -5.35
C ASP A 155 25.28 -7.06 -3.96
N ILE A 156 24.92 -5.78 -3.89
CA ILE A 156 24.81 -5.07 -2.61
C ILE A 156 23.37 -4.58 -2.36
N GLY A 157 22.82 -5.04 -1.23
CA GLY A 157 21.47 -4.72 -0.76
C GLY A 157 20.39 -5.55 -1.47
N GLN A 158 19.25 -5.74 -0.82
CA GLN A 158 18.11 -6.39 -1.43
C GLN A 158 17.34 -5.40 -2.29
N THR A 159 16.89 -5.84 -3.47
CA THR A 159 16.10 -4.97 -4.37
C THR A 159 14.80 -4.51 -3.71
N GLY A 160 14.18 -5.36 -2.88
CA GLY A 160 12.98 -4.97 -2.12
C GLY A 160 13.24 -3.83 -1.15
N ASP A 161 14.40 -3.82 -0.45
CA ASP A 161 14.79 -2.70 0.42
C ASP A 161 15.00 -1.42 -0.38
N HIS A 162 15.65 -1.52 -1.53
CA HIS A 162 15.84 -0.35 -2.41
C HIS A 162 14.51 0.21 -2.93
N LEU A 163 13.52 -0.64 -3.18
CA LEU A 163 12.19 -0.20 -3.61
C LEU A 163 11.44 0.50 -2.47
N ARG A 164 11.53 -0.01 -1.25
CA ARG A 164 10.99 0.65 -0.05
C ARG A 164 11.65 2.02 0.20
N ASP A 165 12.97 2.14 0.01
CA ASP A 165 13.68 3.43 0.10
C ASP A 165 13.18 4.47 -0.94
N LEU A 166 12.73 4.01 -2.12
CA LEU A 166 12.12 4.91 -3.11
C LEU A 166 10.71 5.32 -2.68
N ALA A 167 9.94 4.41 -2.08
CA ALA A 167 8.61 4.72 -1.56
C ALA A 167 8.66 5.78 -0.46
N ASP A 168 9.63 5.71 0.44
CA ASP A 168 9.85 6.74 1.47
C ASP A 168 10.13 8.14 0.92
N THR A 169 10.33 8.26 -0.40
CA THR A 169 10.70 9.53 -1.04
C THR A 169 9.70 10.03 -2.10
N GLY A 170 8.55 9.39 -2.28
CA GLY A 170 7.47 9.89 -3.13
C GLY A 170 7.05 8.98 -4.29
N LEU A 171 7.32 7.69 -4.18
CA LEU A 171 6.82 6.65 -5.06
C LEU A 171 5.89 5.73 -4.27
N ASP A 172 4.73 5.39 -4.80
CA ASP A 172 3.92 4.29 -4.28
C ASP A 172 4.01 3.08 -5.20
N TYR A 173 3.94 1.88 -4.63
CA TYR A 173 3.84 0.65 -5.38
C TYR A 173 2.98 -0.41 -4.68
N THR A 174 2.43 -1.32 -5.45
CA THR A 174 1.67 -2.47 -4.95
C THR A 174 1.72 -3.61 -5.96
N ALA A 175 1.21 -4.78 -5.59
CA ALA A 175 1.08 -5.90 -6.51
C ALA A 175 -0.38 -6.32 -6.72
N ILE A 176 -0.73 -6.59 -7.97
CA ILE A 176 -2.02 -7.16 -8.37
C ILE A 176 -1.73 -8.43 -9.17
N GLY A 177 -1.85 -9.58 -8.53
CA GLY A 177 -1.41 -10.83 -9.12
C GLY A 177 0.09 -10.82 -9.42
N SER A 178 0.47 -11.04 -10.68
CA SER A 178 1.88 -10.96 -11.12
C SER A 178 2.29 -9.58 -11.63
N THR A 179 1.41 -8.58 -11.55
CA THR A 179 1.70 -7.22 -11.99
C THR A 179 2.13 -6.36 -10.81
N ILE A 180 3.32 -5.77 -10.90
CA ILE A 180 3.79 -4.74 -9.99
C ILE A 180 3.36 -3.40 -10.55
N VAL A 181 2.59 -2.64 -9.78
CA VAL A 181 2.04 -1.35 -10.18
C VAL A 181 2.84 -0.25 -9.50
N LEU A 182 3.34 0.68 -10.29
CA LEU A 182 4.07 1.86 -9.84
C LEU A 182 3.22 3.12 -10.08
N MET A 183 3.16 4.00 -9.10
CA MET A 183 2.35 5.21 -9.16
C MET A 183 2.97 6.35 -8.33
N PRO A 184 2.61 7.61 -8.58
CA PRO A 184 3.03 8.71 -7.72
C PRO A 184 2.31 8.65 -6.35
N GLU A 185 2.95 9.18 -5.32
CA GLU A 185 2.37 9.25 -3.97
C GLU A 185 1.03 10.03 -3.92
N ASP A 186 0.82 10.97 -4.84
CA ASP A 186 -0.41 11.76 -4.96
C ASP A 186 -1.45 11.15 -5.92
N TRP A 187 -1.32 9.86 -6.29
CA TRP A 187 -2.31 9.17 -7.10
C TRP A 187 -3.68 9.19 -6.43
N ASP A 188 -4.70 9.73 -7.13
CA ASP A 188 -6.01 10.04 -6.54
C ASP A 188 -7.20 9.34 -7.22
N ALA A 189 -6.96 8.37 -8.09
CA ALA A 189 -8.03 7.67 -8.79
C ALA A 189 -8.96 6.94 -7.81
N SER A 190 -10.24 7.32 -7.79
CA SER A 190 -11.25 6.72 -6.90
C SER A 190 -11.86 5.46 -7.49
N VAL A 191 -11.98 4.42 -6.69
CA VAL A 191 -12.62 3.14 -7.06
C VAL A 191 -14.06 3.02 -6.58
N GLY A 192 -14.57 3.98 -5.80
CA GLY A 192 -15.94 3.96 -5.32
C GLY A 192 -16.22 4.99 -4.24
N MET A 193 -17.43 4.92 -3.71
CA MET A 193 -17.90 5.81 -2.63
C MET A 193 -18.43 4.95 -1.49
N LEU A 194 -18.02 5.29 -0.27
CA LEU A 194 -18.50 4.72 0.99
C LEU A 194 -19.18 5.79 1.83
N THR A 195 -20.13 5.37 2.65
CA THR A 195 -20.93 6.25 3.50
C THR A 195 -21.05 5.68 4.92
N ASP A 196 -21.67 6.39 5.84
CA ASP A 196 -21.85 5.94 7.24
C ASP A 196 -22.42 4.51 7.36
N VAL A 197 -23.27 4.08 6.42
CA VAL A 197 -23.90 2.73 6.46
C VAL A 197 -22.93 1.62 6.12
N ASP A 198 -21.83 1.95 5.49
CA ASP A 198 -20.80 0.98 5.09
C ASP A 198 -19.79 0.71 6.22
N PHE A 199 -19.86 1.46 7.32
CA PHE A 199 -18.98 1.36 8.49
C PHE A 199 -19.78 1.04 9.75
N PRO A 200 -19.94 -0.23 10.13
CA PRO A 200 -20.79 -0.62 11.26
C PRO A 200 -20.29 -0.09 12.60
N GLU A 201 -19.01 0.16 12.74
CA GLU A 201 -18.41 0.76 13.95
C GLU A 201 -18.52 2.29 13.96
N GLY A 202 -19.04 2.87 12.87
CA GLY A 202 -19.12 4.31 12.66
C GLY A 202 -17.82 4.94 12.16
N LEU A 203 -17.92 6.20 11.77
CA LEU A 203 -16.79 7.03 11.34
C LEU A 203 -16.47 8.09 12.38
N VAL A 204 -15.20 8.34 12.62
CA VAL A 204 -14.73 9.40 13.49
C VAL A 204 -14.19 10.54 12.65
N VAL A 205 -14.77 11.72 12.78
CA VAL A 205 -14.22 12.94 12.20
C VAL A 205 -13.31 13.58 13.23
N ALA A 206 -12.03 13.65 12.93
CA ALA A 206 -11.01 14.24 13.79
C ALA A 206 -10.54 15.58 13.21
N GLU A 207 -10.30 16.54 14.11
CA GLU A 207 -9.60 17.78 13.81
C GLU A 207 -8.44 17.88 14.79
N ASP A 208 -7.21 17.72 14.30
CA ASP A 208 -6.02 17.79 15.15
C ASP A 208 -5.23 19.08 14.89
N GLY A 209 -5.42 20.02 15.79
CA GLY A 209 -4.70 21.29 15.76
C GLY A 209 -3.32 21.26 16.43
N SER A 210 -2.82 20.11 16.88
CA SER A 210 -1.54 20.01 17.60
C SER A 210 -0.35 20.49 16.77
N ALA A 211 -0.40 20.29 15.45
CA ALA A 211 0.63 20.72 14.51
C ALA A 211 0.34 22.08 13.86
N LEU A 212 -0.81 22.70 14.14
CA LEU A 212 -1.21 23.95 13.52
C LEU A 212 -0.15 25.05 13.73
N ALA A 213 0.27 25.66 12.63
CA ALA A 213 1.15 26.81 12.63
C ALA A 213 0.73 27.82 11.57
N THR A 214 0.35 29.01 12.00
CA THR A 214 0.02 30.12 11.09
C THR A 214 1.27 30.82 10.57
N ARG A 215 2.41 30.62 11.26
CA ARG A 215 3.73 31.08 10.86
C ARG A 215 4.79 30.01 11.06
N TYR A 216 5.44 29.63 10.00
CA TYR A 216 6.51 28.64 10.02
C TYR A 216 7.87 29.29 9.74
N ILE A 217 8.87 28.94 10.52
CA ILE A 217 10.23 29.45 10.44
C ILE A 217 11.17 28.26 10.25
N VAL A 218 11.94 28.26 9.18
CA VAL A 218 12.97 27.25 8.93
C VAL A 218 14.33 27.92 9.00
N HIS A 219 15.22 27.38 9.83
CA HIS A 219 16.62 27.77 9.90
C HIS A 219 17.48 26.72 9.20
N GLY A 220 18.54 27.17 8.53
CA GLY A 220 19.63 26.29 8.14
C GLY A 220 20.51 25.94 9.32
N ASP A 221 21.73 25.44 9.07
CA ASP A 221 22.74 25.21 10.11
C ASP A 221 22.94 26.48 10.96
N ASP A 222 23.05 26.33 12.27
CA ASP A 222 23.15 27.41 13.27
C ASP A 222 24.17 28.49 12.93
N ASP A 223 25.30 28.12 12.31
CA ASP A 223 26.36 29.05 11.92
C ASP A 223 26.12 29.70 10.54
N SER A 224 25.10 29.27 9.78
CA SER A 224 24.91 29.75 8.39
C SER A 224 24.16 31.07 8.29
N GLY A 225 23.40 31.47 9.28
CA GLY A 225 22.50 32.61 9.25
C GLY A 225 21.34 32.46 8.24
N VAL A 226 21.17 31.27 7.63
CA VAL A 226 20.11 30.95 6.67
C VAL A 226 18.78 30.86 7.37
N LYS A 227 17.77 31.59 6.85
CA LYS A 227 16.43 31.65 7.44
C LYS A 227 15.37 31.84 6.37
N GLY A 228 14.30 31.07 6.47
CA GLY A 228 13.08 31.24 5.69
C GLY A 228 11.86 31.36 6.60
N VAL A 229 10.88 32.14 6.18
CA VAL A 229 9.64 32.36 6.92
C VAL A 229 8.45 32.28 5.95
N SER A 230 7.40 31.61 6.38
CA SER A 230 6.13 31.57 5.66
C SER A 230 4.96 31.84 6.62
N GLY A 231 3.97 32.61 6.16
CA GLY A 231 2.81 33.00 6.95
C GLY A 231 3.03 34.13 7.93
N GLY A 232 2.13 34.26 8.92
CA GLY A 232 2.10 35.33 9.91
C GLY A 232 0.91 35.21 10.83
N THR A 233 0.41 36.35 11.34
CA THR A 233 -0.80 36.38 12.15
C THR A 233 -2.02 36.10 11.28
N ASP A 234 -2.77 35.07 11.64
CA ASP A 234 -4.03 34.71 11.00
C ASP A 234 -5.20 35.42 11.66
N SER A 235 -6.25 35.77 10.91
CA SER A 235 -7.41 36.47 11.44
C SER A 235 -8.31 35.61 12.31
N TYR A 236 -8.27 34.28 12.12
CA TYR A 236 -9.11 33.32 12.83
C TYR A 236 -8.34 32.62 13.96
N TYR A 237 -7.13 32.12 13.70
CA TYR A 237 -6.32 31.38 14.67
C TYR A 237 -5.32 32.24 15.44
N GLY A 238 -5.11 33.50 15.02
CA GLY A 238 -4.10 34.36 15.61
C GLY A 238 -2.68 34.02 15.15
N LEU A 239 -1.71 34.16 16.05
CA LEU A 239 -0.31 33.86 15.77
C LEU A 239 0.12 32.57 16.49
N LEU A 240 0.32 31.52 15.70
CA LEU A 240 0.86 30.22 16.14
C LEU A 240 2.16 29.98 15.36
N GLU A 241 3.27 30.02 16.09
CA GLU A 241 4.59 29.94 15.48
C GLU A 241 5.25 28.59 15.71
N ARG A 242 5.89 28.09 14.66
CA ARG A 242 6.75 26.90 14.73
C ARG A 242 8.10 27.20 14.09
N SER A 243 9.17 26.86 14.79
CA SER A 243 10.53 26.99 14.32
C SER A 243 11.18 25.62 14.26
N VAL A 244 11.83 25.33 13.13
CA VAL A 244 12.60 24.10 12.91
C VAL A 244 13.94 24.40 12.30
N GLU A 245 14.91 23.58 12.61
CA GLU A 245 16.23 23.59 12.02
C GLU A 245 16.31 22.50 10.95
N GLU A 246 16.83 22.84 9.75
CA GLU A 246 17.09 21.92 8.66
C GLU A 246 18.49 22.17 8.10
N THR A 247 19.44 21.39 8.56
CA THR A 247 20.86 21.52 8.18
C THR A 247 21.15 21.33 6.70
N SER A 248 20.25 20.62 5.98
CA SER A 248 20.33 20.45 4.53
C SER A 248 20.00 21.71 3.73
N VAL A 249 19.40 22.73 4.38
CA VAL A 249 19.00 23.98 3.74
C VAL A 249 20.13 24.99 3.82
N THR A 250 20.72 25.30 2.67
CA THR A 250 21.94 26.15 2.56
C THR A 250 21.70 27.56 2.05
N THR A 251 20.45 27.89 1.64
CA THR A 251 20.11 29.25 1.12
C THR A 251 18.79 29.74 1.71
N ASN A 252 18.63 31.07 1.81
CA ASN A 252 17.38 31.69 2.25
C ASN A 252 16.20 31.34 1.31
N ALA A 253 16.44 31.13 0.03
CA ALA A 253 15.42 30.76 -0.94
C ALA A 253 14.90 29.33 -0.68
N SER A 254 15.81 28.38 -0.45
CA SER A 254 15.43 27.01 -0.09
C SER A 254 14.76 26.95 1.29
N ALA A 255 15.24 27.73 2.28
CA ALA A 255 14.60 27.86 3.59
C ALA A 255 13.17 28.41 3.49
N ALA A 256 12.95 29.43 2.64
CA ALA A 256 11.62 29.98 2.43
C ALA A 256 10.68 28.99 1.69
N SER A 257 11.23 28.16 0.79
CA SER A 257 10.47 27.08 0.14
C SER A 257 10.07 25.99 1.16
N ALA A 258 11.02 25.52 1.95
CA ALA A 258 10.76 24.56 3.03
C ALA A 258 9.73 25.10 4.05
N ALA A 259 9.83 26.38 4.42
CA ALA A 259 8.86 27.01 5.32
C ALA A 259 7.44 27.06 4.70
N ARG A 260 7.31 27.26 3.37
CA ARG A 260 6.01 27.21 2.69
C ARG A 260 5.43 25.80 2.69
N SER A 261 6.20 24.80 2.34
CA SER A 261 5.74 23.39 2.34
C SER A 261 5.32 22.94 3.74
N LYS A 262 6.14 23.19 4.77
CA LYS A 262 5.81 22.84 6.15
C LYS A 262 4.58 23.59 6.67
N ARG A 263 4.40 24.85 6.28
CA ARG A 263 3.20 25.60 6.61
C ARG A 263 1.98 25.04 5.90
N ALA A 264 2.06 24.70 4.62
CA ALA A 264 0.96 24.11 3.87
C ALA A 264 0.48 22.80 4.50
N ALA A 265 1.40 21.97 4.98
CA ALA A 265 1.06 20.74 5.72
C ALA A 265 0.47 20.97 7.13
N ALA A 266 0.65 22.16 7.71
CA ALA A 266 0.22 22.49 9.08
C ALA A 266 -0.94 23.48 9.16
N TYR A 267 -1.38 24.07 8.05
CA TYR A 267 -2.41 25.10 7.96
C TYR A 267 -3.15 25.04 6.62
N PRO A 268 -4.50 25.01 6.61
CA PRO A 268 -5.41 25.05 7.77
C PRO A 268 -5.31 23.80 8.65
N VAL A 269 -6.03 23.77 9.77
CA VAL A 269 -6.11 22.57 10.62
C VAL A 269 -6.67 21.43 9.78
N PRO A 270 -5.95 20.33 9.63
CA PRO A 270 -6.47 19.20 8.88
C PRO A 270 -7.69 18.62 9.58
N VAL A 271 -8.79 18.51 8.85
CA VAL A 271 -9.98 17.78 9.27
C VAL A 271 -10.03 16.51 8.46
N PHE A 272 -9.96 15.38 9.12
CA PHE A 272 -9.89 14.09 8.44
C PHE A 272 -10.79 13.07 9.12
N LEU A 273 -11.19 12.09 8.33
CA LEU A 273 -11.78 10.87 8.86
C LEU A 273 -10.64 10.06 9.48
N SER A 274 -10.68 9.93 10.80
CA SER A 274 -9.73 9.06 11.51
C SER A 274 -10.13 7.64 11.24
N SER A 275 -9.28 6.92 10.49
CA SER A 275 -9.50 5.51 10.23
C SER A 275 -8.14 4.83 10.07
N ASP A 276 -7.72 4.10 11.08
CA ASP A 276 -6.58 3.21 10.92
C ASP A 276 -7.02 1.99 10.09
N GLU A 277 -7.58 0.98 10.70
CA GLU A 277 -8.15 -0.19 10.05
C GLU A 277 -9.65 -0.24 10.35
N VAL A 278 -10.48 -0.18 9.33
CA VAL A 278 -11.95 -0.20 9.48
C VAL A 278 -12.55 -1.42 8.79
N THR A 279 -13.47 -2.07 9.49
CA THR A 279 -14.23 -3.18 8.93
C THR A 279 -15.42 -2.63 8.13
N LEU A 280 -15.56 -3.08 6.89
CA LEU A 280 -16.71 -2.73 6.07
C LEU A 280 -17.94 -3.54 6.47
N SER A 281 -19.11 -2.91 6.35
CA SER A 281 -20.38 -3.63 6.50
C SER A 281 -20.45 -4.77 5.50
N PRO A 282 -20.98 -5.95 5.89
CA PRO A 282 -21.22 -7.06 4.95
C PRO A 282 -22.08 -6.68 3.75
N GLU A 283 -22.88 -5.63 3.89
CA GLU A 283 -23.78 -5.13 2.85
C GLU A 283 -23.18 -3.98 2.04
N ALA A 284 -21.95 -3.54 2.37
CA ALA A 284 -21.28 -2.46 1.65
C ALA A 284 -21.18 -2.76 0.14
N ALA A 285 -21.70 -1.85 -0.66
CA ALA A 285 -21.81 -1.99 -2.12
C ALA A 285 -20.47 -1.65 -2.80
N VAL A 286 -19.42 -2.34 -2.42
CA VAL A 286 -18.06 -2.15 -2.95
C VAL A 286 -17.58 -3.40 -3.67
N ASP A 287 -16.87 -3.21 -4.77
CA ASP A 287 -16.20 -4.31 -5.46
C ASP A 287 -14.85 -4.59 -4.78
N VAL A 288 -14.81 -5.60 -3.92
CA VAL A 288 -13.61 -5.96 -3.15
C VAL A 288 -12.39 -6.23 -4.05
N ALA A 289 -12.61 -6.76 -5.25
CA ALA A 289 -11.52 -7.00 -6.20
C ALA A 289 -10.84 -5.71 -6.67
N LYS A 290 -11.57 -4.58 -6.64
CA LYS A 290 -11.08 -3.25 -7.01
C LYS A 290 -10.51 -2.45 -5.84
N LEU A 291 -10.64 -2.94 -4.62
CA LEU A 291 -9.95 -2.34 -3.48
C LEU A 291 -8.46 -2.68 -3.61
N VAL A 292 -7.71 -1.75 -4.15
CA VAL A 292 -6.28 -1.90 -4.39
C VAL A 292 -5.55 -0.78 -3.67
N PRO A 293 -4.49 -1.08 -2.89
CA PRO A 293 -3.67 -0.05 -2.25
C PRO A 293 -3.11 0.95 -3.26
N GLY A 294 -3.04 2.22 -2.86
CA GLY A 294 -2.67 3.32 -3.74
C GLY A 294 -3.85 3.99 -4.43
N TRP A 295 -4.97 3.26 -4.71
CA TRP A 295 -6.21 3.89 -5.18
C TRP A 295 -6.97 4.54 -4.02
N CYS A 296 -7.96 5.33 -4.36
CA CYS A 296 -8.76 6.07 -3.39
C CYS A 296 -10.21 5.58 -3.33
N VAL A 297 -10.85 5.88 -2.21
CA VAL A 297 -12.30 5.84 -2.04
C VAL A 297 -12.80 7.20 -1.59
N ASP A 298 -13.93 7.64 -2.13
CA ASP A 298 -14.63 8.81 -1.62
C ASP A 298 -15.46 8.39 -0.40
N VAL A 299 -15.21 8.98 0.76
CA VAL A 299 -15.94 8.68 1.99
C VAL A 299 -16.77 9.89 2.39
N ALA A 300 -18.04 9.68 2.69
CA ALA A 300 -18.95 10.73 3.14
C ALA A 300 -19.64 10.33 4.44
N THR A 301 -19.55 11.19 5.46
CA THR A 301 -20.30 11.05 6.70
C THR A 301 -21.27 12.21 6.89
N ALA A 302 -22.48 11.90 7.32
CA ALA A 302 -23.49 12.84 7.75
C ALA A 302 -24.10 12.46 9.11
N ALA A 303 -23.70 11.33 9.67
CA ALA A 303 -24.17 10.83 10.97
C ALA A 303 -23.50 11.52 12.15
N THR A 304 -22.35 12.19 11.94
CA THR A 304 -21.66 12.97 12.97
C THR A 304 -22.19 14.41 13.05
N CYS A 305 -21.93 15.12 14.15
CA CYS A 305 -22.24 16.55 14.26
C CYS A 305 -21.44 17.42 13.26
N ARG A 306 -20.44 16.87 12.62
CA ARG A 306 -19.61 17.52 11.58
C ARG A 306 -19.64 16.68 10.31
N PRO A 307 -20.57 16.93 9.38
CA PRO A 307 -20.58 16.24 8.10
C PRO A 307 -19.27 16.53 7.34
N LEU A 308 -18.70 15.49 6.75
CA LEU A 308 -17.47 15.57 5.98
C LEU A 308 -17.59 14.67 4.75
N ARG A 309 -17.02 15.12 3.64
CA ARG A 309 -16.73 14.28 2.48
C ARG A 309 -15.27 14.44 2.17
N GLN A 310 -14.58 13.31 2.10
CA GLN A 310 -13.15 13.30 1.86
C GLN A 310 -12.78 12.13 0.95
N ARG A 311 -11.79 12.32 0.09
CA ARG A 311 -11.14 11.26 -0.66
C ARG A 311 -10.01 10.68 0.19
N LEU A 312 -10.06 9.38 0.41
CA LEU A 312 -9.07 8.68 1.23
C LEU A 312 -8.34 7.65 0.38
N LYS A 313 -7.01 7.59 0.53
CA LYS A 313 -6.16 6.58 -0.09
C LYS A 313 -6.29 5.26 0.66
N ILE A 314 -6.36 4.17 -0.08
CA ILE A 314 -6.31 2.81 0.47
C ILE A 314 -4.84 2.47 0.72
N GLY A 315 -4.46 2.37 1.98
CA GLY A 315 -3.13 1.90 2.39
C GLY A 315 -3.03 0.38 2.49
N GLY A 316 -4.17 -0.27 2.76
CA GLY A 316 -4.23 -1.72 2.88
C GLY A 316 -5.63 -2.27 2.77
N VAL A 317 -5.71 -3.54 2.39
CA VAL A 317 -6.95 -4.32 2.37
C VAL A 317 -6.64 -5.67 3.00
N LYS A 318 -7.51 -6.12 3.89
CA LYS A 318 -7.44 -7.45 4.48
C LYS A 318 -8.81 -8.10 4.36
N VAL A 319 -8.82 -9.29 3.81
CA VAL A 319 -10.03 -10.08 3.64
C VAL A 319 -9.82 -11.42 4.31
N SER A 320 -10.79 -11.82 5.12
CA SER A 320 -10.85 -13.15 5.74
C SER A 320 -12.20 -13.78 5.49
N GLU A 321 -12.20 -15.08 5.26
CA GLU A 321 -13.41 -15.89 5.19
C GLU A 321 -13.20 -17.19 5.99
N ASP A 322 -14.15 -17.50 6.83
CA ASP A 322 -14.20 -18.74 7.61
C ASP A 322 -15.63 -19.24 7.74
N GLY A 323 -15.90 -20.13 8.74
CA GLY A 323 -17.22 -20.67 8.99
C GLY A 323 -18.29 -19.64 9.39
N ASP A 324 -17.89 -18.45 9.80
CA ASP A 324 -18.80 -17.36 10.22
C ASP A 324 -19.08 -16.37 9.06
N GLY A 325 -18.36 -16.48 7.94
CA GLY A 325 -18.52 -15.67 6.74
C GLY A 325 -17.30 -14.86 6.36
N GLU A 326 -17.50 -13.91 5.45
CA GLU A 326 -16.45 -13.02 4.96
C GLU A 326 -16.40 -11.71 5.76
N SER A 327 -15.20 -11.27 6.08
CA SER A 327 -14.90 -9.96 6.65
C SER A 327 -13.91 -9.21 5.75
N VAL A 328 -14.20 -7.94 5.47
CA VAL A 328 -13.33 -7.06 4.67
C VAL A 328 -12.94 -5.86 5.52
N GLN A 329 -11.65 -5.67 5.71
CA GLN A 329 -11.08 -4.55 6.42
C GLN A 329 -10.26 -3.70 5.44
N VAL A 330 -10.32 -2.38 5.59
CA VAL A 330 -9.56 -1.44 4.78
C VAL A 330 -8.82 -0.46 5.69
N THR A 331 -7.58 -0.19 5.34
CA THR A 331 -6.79 0.90 5.94
C THR A 331 -6.90 2.11 5.03
N LEU A 332 -7.39 3.22 5.55
CA LEU A 332 -7.63 4.43 4.80
C LEU A 332 -6.80 5.58 5.39
N ALA A 333 -6.18 6.37 4.54
CA ALA A 333 -5.40 7.54 4.94
C ALA A 333 -5.79 8.77 4.10
N PRO A 334 -5.74 9.98 4.66
CA PRO A 334 -5.88 11.21 3.87
C PRO A 334 -4.81 11.26 2.77
N LEU A 335 -5.17 11.79 1.60
CA LEU A 335 -4.18 12.15 0.59
C LEU A 335 -3.29 13.29 1.11
N SER A 336 -2.01 13.25 0.78
CA SER A 336 -1.07 14.31 1.13
C SER A 336 -1.48 15.68 0.57
N SER A 337 -2.17 15.70 -0.58
CA SER A 337 -2.74 16.92 -1.20
C SER A 337 -3.90 17.52 -0.42
N ASP A 338 -4.70 16.70 0.26
CA ASP A 338 -5.87 17.15 1.02
C ASP A 338 -5.51 17.76 2.39
N LEU A 339 -4.26 17.61 2.81
CA LEU A 339 -3.76 18.20 4.05
C LEU A 339 -3.31 19.66 3.89
N GLY A 340 -3.39 20.23 2.68
CA GLY A 340 -2.81 21.53 2.33
C GLY A 340 -3.72 22.57 1.67
N ASP A 341 -4.97 22.28 1.39
CA ASP A 341 -5.93 23.24 0.79
C ASP A 341 -6.86 23.89 1.81
#